data_a88390b8395028186e0dda3408ac4272
#
_entry.id   a88390b8395028186e0dda3408ac4272
#
_cell.length_a   1.000
_cell.length_b   1.000
_cell.length_c   1.000
_cell.angle_alpha   90.00
_cell.angle_beta   90.00
_cell.angle_gamma   90.00
#
_symmetry.space_group_name_H-M   'P 1'
#
loop_
_entity.id
_entity.type
_entity.pdbx_description
1 polymer ?
#
loop_
_entity_poly.entity_id
_entity_poly.type
_entity_poly.pdbx_seq_one_letter_code
_entity_poly.pdbx_strand_id
1 'polypeptide(L)'
;MPSTPFNADAIENLDTHGLTADTHKVALVSALAWSYRTPADLHRLLGLCALKTTARKTFTAGDVKLAINQLREKGLLNSDQQRGTGVQLVDVLRLTLYRDLLQTQPGSALLQALAALDYLDSSRLPFYWPSNNLPTAIAYLRAKAFSGAPYEELQRLRSILARSFDWHSVLTQAVLLPFDGPSFEFLDPGCRTIVTQEAIAHVCVFWLPEYEPLAEWAYQQFTKDPAGVSKQMRCALAELALWRADGVRLEALLADLDDGMSASLRAVMLVIDGEWA
;
A
#
# COMPACT_ATOMS: atom_id res chain seq x y z
N MET A 1 18.91 -11.93 -16.04
CA MET A 1 19.82 -10.92 -15.49
C MET A 1 20.19 -11.35 -14.09
N PRO A 2 21.46 -11.28 -13.65
CA PRO A 2 21.80 -11.61 -12.27
C PRO A 2 21.09 -10.61 -11.35
N SER A 3 20.35 -11.11 -10.36
CA SER A 3 19.73 -10.32 -9.32
C SER A 3 20.83 -9.60 -8.55
N THR A 4 20.77 -8.27 -8.50
CA THR A 4 21.65 -7.48 -7.65
C THR A 4 21.47 -7.98 -6.21
N PRO A 5 22.54 -8.36 -5.49
CA PRO A 5 22.39 -8.85 -4.13
C PRO A 5 21.78 -7.76 -3.26
N PHE A 6 20.91 -8.18 -2.34
CA PHE A 6 20.32 -7.32 -1.34
C PHE A 6 21.42 -6.56 -0.58
N ASN A 7 21.44 -5.23 -0.67
CA ASN A 7 22.46 -4.43 0.00
C ASN A 7 22.10 -4.28 1.49
N ALA A 8 22.63 -5.17 2.31
CA ALA A 8 22.43 -5.15 3.75
C ALA A 8 22.99 -3.89 4.43
N ASP A 9 24.00 -3.25 3.83
CA ASP A 9 24.69 -2.10 4.42
C ASP A 9 23.82 -0.82 4.42
N ALA A 10 22.85 -0.72 3.49
CA ALA A 10 21.89 0.38 3.45
C ALA A 10 20.93 0.41 4.67
N ILE A 11 20.82 -0.70 5.38
CA ILE A 11 19.92 -0.85 6.53
C ILE A 11 20.57 -0.37 7.83
N GLU A 12 21.90 -0.33 7.91
CA GLU A 12 22.63 0.00 9.14
C GLU A 12 22.54 1.49 9.54
N ASN A 13 22.12 2.36 8.62
CA ASN A 13 22.03 3.80 8.85
C ASN A 13 20.67 4.30 9.36
N LEU A 14 19.68 3.43 9.53
CA LEU A 14 18.37 3.80 10.05
C LEU A 14 18.38 3.73 11.58
N ASP A 15 18.64 4.89 12.21
CA ASP A 15 18.52 5.06 13.67
C ASP A 15 17.04 5.05 14.10
N THR A 16 16.41 3.88 14.01
CA THR A 16 15.02 3.69 14.35
C THR A 16 14.87 3.25 15.80
N HIS A 17 14.52 4.20 16.65
CA HIS A 17 14.00 3.95 18.00
C HIS A 17 14.95 3.17 18.95
N GLY A 18 16.27 3.23 18.77
CA GLY A 18 17.24 2.52 19.61
C GLY A 18 17.08 1.00 19.54
N LEU A 19 16.69 0.47 18.41
CA LEU A 19 16.70 -0.97 18.13
C LEU A 19 18.13 -1.47 17.91
N THR A 20 18.40 -2.73 18.26
CA THR A 20 19.65 -3.35 17.80
C THR A 20 19.61 -3.53 16.27
N ALA A 21 20.78 -3.55 15.63
CA ALA A 21 20.86 -3.76 14.17
C ALA A 21 20.15 -5.06 13.73
N ASP A 22 20.23 -6.12 14.51
CA ASP A 22 19.55 -7.39 14.19
C ASP A 22 18.04 -7.29 14.37
N THR A 23 17.56 -6.59 15.41
CA THR A 23 16.12 -6.33 15.59
C THR A 23 15.58 -5.43 14.46
N HIS A 24 16.37 -4.47 14.02
CA HIS A 24 16.02 -3.61 12.90
C HIS A 24 15.83 -4.42 11.60
N LYS A 25 16.70 -5.39 11.31
CA LYS A 25 16.55 -6.29 10.15
C LYS A 25 15.25 -7.11 10.23
N VAL A 26 14.89 -7.60 11.42
CA VAL A 26 13.61 -8.30 11.62
C VAL A 26 12.42 -7.35 11.43
N ALA A 27 12.50 -6.12 11.92
CA ALA A 27 11.46 -5.10 11.71
C ALA A 27 11.29 -4.78 10.21
N LEU A 28 12.40 -4.62 9.47
CA LEU A 28 12.37 -4.37 8.04
C LEU A 28 11.67 -5.49 7.26
N VAL A 29 12.00 -6.74 7.57
CA VAL A 29 11.36 -7.90 6.94
C VAL A 29 9.88 -7.99 7.31
N SER A 30 9.52 -7.62 8.54
CA SER A 30 8.11 -7.53 8.95
C SER A 30 7.36 -6.42 8.20
N ALA A 31 8.00 -5.26 7.98
CA ALA A 31 7.44 -4.19 7.16
C ALA A 31 7.24 -4.64 5.70
N LEU A 32 8.22 -5.35 5.14
CA LEU A 32 8.14 -5.93 3.80
C LEU A 32 6.97 -6.90 3.67
N ALA A 33 6.79 -7.79 4.65
CA ALA A 33 5.70 -8.75 4.67
C ALA A 33 4.32 -8.11 4.84
N TRP A 34 4.28 -6.85 5.24
CA TRP A 34 3.14 -5.93 5.34
C TRP A 34 2.05 -6.32 6.34
N SER A 35 1.60 -7.56 6.32
CA SER A 35 0.52 -8.08 7.17
C SER A 35 1.04 -8.99 8.29
N TYR A 36 0.13 -9.45 9.16
CA TYR A 36 0.48 -10.39 10.22
C TYR A 36 1.23 -11.61 9.71
N ARG A 37 2.39 -11.90 10.30
CA ARG A 37 3.23 -13.04 9.98
C ARG A 37 3.65 -13.79 11.23
N THR A 38 3.77 -15.10 11.10
CA THR A 38 4.34 -15.92 12.20
C THR A 38 5.84 -15.65 12.34
N PRO A 39 6.44 -15.88 13.53
CA PRO A 39 7.88 -15.81 13.69
C PRO A 39 8.64 -16.73 12.72
N ALA A 40 8.05 -17.89 12.37
CA ALA A 40 8.61 -18.82 11.39
C ALA A 40 8.64 -18.25 9.98
N ASP A 41 7.59 -17.52 9.56
CA ASP A 41 7.56 -16.85 8.26
C ASP A 41 8.62 -15.74 8.19
N LEU A 42 8.76 -14.95 9.25
CA LEU A 42 9.78 -13.91 9.33
C LEU A 42 11.19 -14.50 9.27
N HIS A 43 11.44 -15.60 9.99
CA HIS A 43 12.71 -16.31 9.92
C HIS A 43 13.02 -16.81 8.50
N ARG A 44 12.03 -17.39 7.83
CA ARG A 44 12.15 -17.86 6.45
C ARG A 44 12.40 -16.69 5.48
N LEU A 45 11.69 -15.58 5.65
CA LEU A 45 11.84 -14.40 4.81
C LEU A 45 13.23 -13.75 4.98
N LEU A 46 13.78 -13.68 6.20
CA LEU A 46 15.15 -13.26 6.46
C LEU A 46 16.17 -14.11 5.67
N GLY A 47 15.97 -15.41 5.63
CA GLY A 47 16.80 -16.35 4.85
C GLY A 47 16.69 -16.10 3.35
N LEU A 48 15.48 -15.90 2.83
CA LEU A 48 15.22 -15.61 1.42
C LEU A 48 15.82 -14.27 0.97
N CYS A 49 15.82 -13.26 1.85
CA CYS A 49 16.49 -11.99 1.64
C CYS A 49 18.02 -12.07 1.84
N ALA A 50 18.57 -13.25 2.16
CA ALA A 50 19.99 -13.46 2.46
C ALA A 50 20.53 -12.55 3.60
N LEU A 51 19.65 -12.09 4.49
CA LEU A 51 20.04 -11.25 5.62
C LEU A 51 20.81 -12.07 6.67
N LYS A 52 21.86 -11.45 7.21
CA LYS A 52 22.70 -12.03 8.24
C LYS A 52 22.66 -11.18 9.50
N THR A 53 22.91 -11.81 10.66
CA THR A 53 23.10 -11.10 11.92
C THR A 53 24.35 -10.22 11.86
N THR A 54 24.51 -9.32 12.82
CA THR A 54 25.73 -8.49 12.99
C THR A 54 26.98 -9.36 13.11
N ALA A 55 26.87 -10.57 13.65
CA ALA A 55 27.93 -11.58 13.69
C ALA A 55 28.16 -12.32 12.35
N ARG A 56 27.54 -11.86 11.24
CA ARG A 56 27.58 -12.45 9.90
C ARG A 56 27.10 -13.90 9.80
N LYS A 57 26.30 -14.35 10.78
CA LYS A 57 25.63 -15.67 10.78
C LYS A 57 24.21 -15.55 10.24
N THR A 58 23.65 -16.65 9.81
CA THR A 58 22.22 -16.75 9.49
C THR A 58 21.40 -16.55 10.76
N PHE A 59 20.27 -15.88 10.63
CA PHE A 59 19.34 -15.74 11.74
C PHE A 59 18.83 -17.12 12.18
N THR A 60 18.80 -17.36 13.48
CA THR A 60 18.11 -18.50 14.06
C THR A 60 16.69 -18.13 14.49
N ALA A 61 15.85 -19.12 14.73
CA ALA A 61 14.51 -18.88 15.29
C ALA A 61 14.58 -18.19 16.67
N GLY A 62 15.64 -18.41 17.44
CA GLY A 62 15.92 -17.73 18.70
C GLY A 62 16.19 -16.24 18.52
N ASP A 63 17.00 -15.88 17.54
CA ASP A 63 17.31 -14.46 17.22
C ASP A 63 16.04 -13.70 16.82
N VAL A 64 15.21 -14.31 15.99
CA VAL A 64 13.92 -13.73 15.59
C VAL A 64 13.00 -13.54 16.80
N LYS A 65 12.92 -14.52 17.70
CA LYS A 65 12.11 -14.41 18.91
C LYS A 65 12.61 -13.30 19.84
N LEU A 66 13.92 -13.16 20.00
CA LEU A 66 14.52 -12.07 20.78
C LEU A 66 14.19 -10.70 20.18
N ALA A 67 14.32 -10.55 18.87
CA ALA A 67 13.98 -9.32 18.16
C ALA A 67 12.48 -8.96 18.31
N ILE A 68 11.59 -9.93 18.19
CA ILE A 68 10.15 -9.74 18.40
C ILE A 68 9.85 -9.28 19.83
N ASN A 69 10.52 -9.87 20.83
CA ASN A 69 10.35 -9.46 22.21
C ASN A 69 10.84 -8.03 22.43
N GLN A 70 11.97 -7.63 21.87
CA GLN A 70 12.47 -6.25 21.92
C GLN A 70 11.49 -5.26 21.26
N LEU A 71 10.92 -5.61 20.11
CA LEU A 71 9.89 -4.79 19.44
C LEU A 71 8.64 -4.65 20.31
N ARG A 72 8.23 -5.75 20.98
CA ARG A 72 7.07 -5.75 21.89
C ARG A 72 7.31 -4.88 23.13
N GLU A 73 8.45 -5.01 23.77
CA GLU A 73 8.85 -4.22 24.94
C GLU A 73 8.88 -2.70 24.65
N LYS A 74 9.21 -2.36 23.42
CA LYS A 74 9.19 -0.96 22.93
C LYS A 74 7.82 -0.49 22.43
N GLY A 75 6.78 -1.32 22.48
CA GLY A 75 5.46 -0.96 21.99
C GLY A 75 5.35 -0.79 20.46
N LEU A 76 6.27 -1.39 19.71
CA LEU A 76 6.36 -1.26 18.25
C LEU A 76 5.57 -2.33 17.48
N LEU A 77 4.86 -3.20 18.19
CA LEU A 77 3.96 -4.20 17.61
C LEU A 77 2.50 -3.85 17.88
N ASN A 78 1.66 -4.10 16.89
CA ASN A 78 0.21 -4.02 17.07
C ASN A 78 -0.25 -5.03 18.13
N SER A 79 -1.04 -4.57 19.08
CA SER A 79 -1.50 -5.34 20.25
C SER A 79 -2.71 -6.23 19.96
N ASP A 80 -3.07 -6.44 18.70
CA ASP A 80 -4.26 -7.24 18.34
C ASP A 80 -4.07 -8.72 18.71
N GLN A 81 -4.27 -8.98 20.01
CA GLN A 81 -4.15 -10.32 20.61
C GLN A 81 -5.17 -11.33 20.06
N GLN A 82 -6.20 -10.88 19.34
CA GLN A 82 -7.27 -11.73 18.83
C GLN A 82 -6.87 -12.54 17.59
N ARG A 83 -5.76 -12.21 16.93
CA ARG A 83 -5.32 -12.86 15.68
C ARG A 83 -4.19 -13.88 15.83
N GLY A 84 -4.01 -14.46 17.00
CA GLY A 84 -3.08 -15.58 17.21
C GLY A 84 -1.62 -15.16 17.35
N THR A 85 -0.68 -16.03 16.93
CA THR A 85 0.78 -15.85 17.10
C THR A 85 1.44 -14.93 16.08
N GLY A 86 0.66 -14.18 15.31
CA GLY A 86 1.16 -13.30 14.27
C GLY A 86 1.82 -12.03 14.82
N VAL A 87 2.79 -11.51 14.10
CA VAL A 87 3.52 -10.28 14.38
C VAL A 87 3.23 -9.28 13.28
N GLN A 88 2.88 -8.05 13.66
CA GLN A 88 2.75 -6.91 12.75
C GLN A 88 3.25 -5.66 13.46
N LEU A 89 4.03 -4.84 12.76
CA LEU A 89 4.49 -3.55 13.27
C LEU A 89 3.34 -2.55 13.35
N VAL A 90 3.47 -1.60 14.29
CA VAL A 90 2.59 -0.41 14.29
C VAL A 90 2.74 0.37 12.99
N ASP A 91 1.64 1.00 12.53
CA ASP A 91 1.57 1.57 11.19
C ASP A 91 2.65 2.61 10.89
N VAL A 92 2.94 3.49 11.84
CA VAL A 92 3.96 4.53 11.67
C VAL A 92 5.34 3.93 11.37
N LEU A 93 5.76 2.94 12.15
CA LEU A 93 7.05 2.26 11.94
C LEU A 93 7.04 1.46 10.64
N ARG A 94 5.94 0.75 10.36
CA ARG A 94 5.77 -0.05 9.15
C ARG A 94 5.89 0.80 7.89
N LEU A 95 5.20 1.95 7.85
CA LEU A 95 5.25 2.89 6.73
C LEU A 95 6.65 3.49 6.54
N THR A 96 7.28 3.91 7.63
CA THR A 96 8.64 4.48 7.59
C THR A 96 9.63 3.48 7.02
N LEU A 97 9.70 2.27 7.59
CA LEU A 97 10.62 1.23 7.12
C LEU A 97 10.32 0.81 5.67
N TYR A 98 9.06 0.74 5.30
CA TYR A 98 8.68 0.37 3.93
C TYR A 98 9.09 1.44 2.92
N ARG A 99 8.92 2.72 3.24
CA ARG A 99 9.34 3.84 2.41
C ARG A 99 10.85 3.87 2.22
N ASP A 100 11.61 3.73 3.31
CA ASP A 100 13.06 3.67 3.25
C ASP A 100 13.55 2.48 2.41
N LEU A 101 12.87 1.34 2.55
CA LEU A 101 13.13 0.16 1.74
C LEU A 101 12.90 0.42 0.24
N LEU A 102 11.83 1.10 -0.14
CA LEU A 102 11.56 1.47 -1.53
C LEU A 102 12.62 2.40 -2.11
N GLN A 103 13.20 3.29 -1.29
CA GLN A 103 14.25 4.20 -1.72
C GLN A 103 15.62 3.53 -1.89
N THR A 104 15.89 2.47 -1.11
CA THR A 104 17.22 1.84 -1.03
C THR A 104 17.34 0.52 -1.78
N GLN A 105 16.23 -0.16 -2.10
CA GLN A 105 16.23 -1.51 -2.67
C GLN A 105 15.46 -1.58 -4.00
N PRO A 106 16.01 -2.30 -4.99
CA PRO A 106 15.26 -2.60 -6.21
C PRO A 106 14.01 -3.44 -5.87
N GLY A 107 12.85 -2.99 -6.31
CA GLY A 107 11.57 -3.69 -6.05
C GLY A 107 11.55 -5.16 -6.47
N SER A 108 12.39 -5.53 -7.48
CA SER A 108 12.52 -6.92 -7.94
C SER A 108 13.03 -7.90 -6.86
N ALA A 109 13.98 -7.48 -6.01
CA ALA A 109 14.51 -8.34 -4.93
C ALA A 109 13.45 -8.62 -3.86
N LEU A 110 12.66 -7.60 -3.52
CA LEU A 110 11.54 -7.70 -2.59
C LEU A 110 10.47 -8.67 -3.09
N LEU A 111 10.13 -8.54 -4.35
CA LEU A 111 9.13 -9.39 -4.99
C LEU A 111 9.56 -10.85 -5.04
N GLN A 112 10.83 -11.10 -5.38
CA GLN A 112 11.37 -12.45 -5.40
C GLN A 112 11.34 -13.10 -4.02
N ALA A 113 11.70 -12.36 -2.97
CA ALA A 113 11.65 -12.85 -1.60
C ALA A 113 10.21 -13.17 -1.16
N LEU A 114 9.25 -12.29 -1.45
CA LEU A 114 7.83 -12.53 -1.13
C LEU A 114 7.25 -13.68 -1.95
N ALA A 115 7.56 -13.76 -3.24
CA ALA A 115 7.13 -14.86 -4.10
C ALA A 115 7.67 -16.21 -3.60
N ALA A 116 8.94 -16.26 -3.18
CA ALA A 116 9.57 -17.46 -2.67
C ALA A 116 9.06 -17.88 -1.28
N LEU A 117 8.54 -16.92 -0.47
CA LEU A 117 7.99 -17.23 0.85
C LEU A 117 6.85 -18.27 0.77
N ASP A 118 5.98 -18.15 -0.22
CA ASP A 118 4.82 -19.01 -0.40
C ASP A 118 4.92 -19.94 -1.61
N TYR A 119 6.14 -20.24 -2.05
CA TYR A 119 6.42 -21.04 -3.25
C TYR A 119 5.74 -20.47 -4.53
N LEU A 120 5.56 -19.19 -4.57
CA LEU A 120 5.06 -18.51 -5.76
C LEU A 120 6.20 -18.39 -6.77
N ASP A 121 6.16 -19.20 -7.80
CA ASP A 121 7.04 -19.02 -8.94
C ASP A 121 6.47 -17.90 -9.78
N SER A 122 7.15 -16.75 -9.80
CA SER A 122 6.72 -15.60 -10.60
C SER A 122 6.65 -15.88 -12.11
N SER A 123 7.37 -16.89 -12.60
CA SER A 123 7.28 -17.37 -13.98
C SER A 123 6.08 -18.29 -14.21
N ARG A 124 5.51 -18.81 -13.15
CA ARG A 124 4.40 -19.76 -13.12
C ARG A 124 3.27 -19.25 -12.25
N LEU A 125 3.05 -17.92 -12.12
CA LEU A 125 1.84 -17.43 -11.48
C LEU A 125 0.69 -18.23 -12.10
N PRO A 126 0.19 -19.25 -11.40
CA PRO A 126 -0.80 -20.13 -11.97
C PRO A 126 -2.04 -19.29 -12.19
N PHE A 127 -2.87 -19.70 -13.11
CA PHE A 127 -4.22 -19.17 -13.29
C PHE A 127 -5.07 -19.21 -12.00
N TYR A 128 -4.46 -19.59 -10.89
CA TYR A 128 -5.09 -19.84 -9.61
C TYR A 128 -4.17 -19.45 -8.46
N TRP A 129 -4.60 -18.51 -7.62
CA TRP A 129 -3.94 -18.16 -6.35
C TRP A 129 -4.52 -19.03 -5.23
N PRO A 130 -3.71 -19.67 -4.36
CA PRO A 130 -4.24 -20.43 -3.25
C PRO A 130 -5.16 -19.57 -2.36
N SER A 131 -6.39 -19.99 -2.19
CA SER A 131 -7.47 -19.20 -1.54
C SER A 131 -7.24 -18.85 -0.07
N ASN A 132 -6.22 -19.40 0.57
CA ASN A 132 -5.93 -19.20 1.99
C ASN A 132 -4.71 -18.31 2.26
N ASN A 133 -4.16 -17.64 1.23
CA ASN A 133 -2.94 -16.84 1.38
C ASN A 133 -3.15 -15.34 1.06
N LEU A 134 -4.26 -14.79 1.57
CA LEU A 134 -4.57 -13.36 1.43
C LEU A 134 -3.43 -12.44 1.91
N PRO A 135 -2.78 -12.68 3.07
CA PRO A 135 -1.67 -11.84 3.51
C PRO A 135 -0.53 -11.74 2.50
N THR A 136 -0.19 -12.82 1.81
CA THR A 136 0.86 -12.80 0.78
C THR A 136 0.39 -12.12 -0.50
N ALA A 137 -0.88 -12.31 -0.88
CA ALA A 137 -1.45 -11.59 -2.02
C ALA A 137 -1.37 -10.07 -1.81
N ILE A 138 -1.72 -9.59 -0.61
CA ILE A 138 -1.63 -8.18 -0.24
C ILE A 138 -0.17 -7.68 -0.29
N ALA A 139 0.75 -8.39 0.36
CA ALA A 139 2.17 -8.02 0.38
C ALA A 139 2.79 -8.01 -1.02
N TYR A 140 2.45 -9.01 -1.85
CA TYR A 140 2.93 -9.13 -3.21
C TYR A 140 2.39 -7.99 -4.11
N LEU A 141 1.08 -7.73 -4.05
CA LEU A 141 0.46 -6.64 -4.81
C LEU A 141 1.06 -5.30 -4.40
N ARG A 142 1.25 -5.08 -3.09
CA ARG A 142 1.89 -3.88 -2.58
C ARG A 142 3.31 -3.72 -3.12
N ALA A 143 4.14 -4.74 -3.01
CA ALA A 143 5.52 -4.68 -3.49
C ALA A 143 5.58 -4.44 -5.01
N LYS A 144 4.70 -5.03 -5.79
CA LYS A 144 4.57 -4.77 -7.23
C LYS A 144 4.18 -3.32 -7.51
N ALA A 145 3.11 -2.85 -6.90
CA ALA A 145 2.61 -1.49 -7.11
C ALA A 145 3.68 -0.45 -6.78
N PHE A 146 4.27 -0.53 -5.58
CA PHE A 146 5.25 0.45 -5.10
C PHE A 146 6.66 0.28 -5.71
N SER A 147 6.91 -0.77 -6.49
CA SER A 147 8.10 -0.87 -7.34
C SER A 147 7.95 -0.18 -8.71
N GLY A 148 6.85 0.55 -8.92
CA GLY A 148 6.57 1.25 -10.17
C GLY A 148 6.09 0.32 -11.29
N ALA A 149 5.47 -0.82 -10.95
CA ALA A 149 4.88 -1.69 -11.97
C ALA A 149 3.83 -0.94 -12.78
N PRO A 150 3.86 -1.05 -14.12
CA PRO A 150 2.88 -0.39 -14.97
C PRO A 150 1.47 -0.95 -14.74
N TYR A 151 0.47 -0.14 -15.00
CA TYR A 151 -0.93 -0.46 -14.74
C TYR A 151 -1.37 -1.79 -15.38
N GLU A 152 -0.89 -2.11 -16.57
CA GLU A 152 -1.22 -3.36 -17.28
C GLU A 152 -0.77 -4.61 -16.48
N GLU A 153 0.34 -4.51 -15.76
CA GLU A 153 0.81 -5.59 -14.89
C GLU A 153 -0.11 -5.76 -13.68
N LEU A 154 -0.57 -4.66 -13.07
CA LEU A 154 -1.55 -4.72 -11.98
C LEU A 154 -2.91 -5.25 -12.45
N GLN A 155 -3.34 -4.91 -13.65
CA GLN A 155 -4.54 -5.47 -14.28
C GLN A 155 -4.45 -7.00 -14.47
N ARG A 156 -3.28 -7.50 -14.85
CA ARG A 156 -3.06 -8.95 -14.94
C ARG A 156 -3.15 -9.61 -13.56
N LEU A 157 -2.58 -9.00 -12.54
CA LEU A 157 -2.72 -9.47 -11.16
C LEU A 157 -4.17 -9.42 -10.69
N ARG A 158 -4.90 -8.35 -11.00
CA ARG A 158 -6.35 -8.27 -10.75
C ARG A 158 -7.09 -9.48 -11.29
N SER A 159 -6.88 -9.83 -12.55
CA SER A 159 -7.58 -10.96 -13.19
C SER A 159 -7.28 -12.32 -12.53
N ILE A 160 -6.14 -12.45 -11.88
CA ILE A 160 -5.75 -13.65 -11.13
C ILE A 160 -6.33 -13.61 -9.72
N LEU A 161 -6.12 -12.52 -8.99
CA LEU A 161 -6.50 -12.37 -7.58
C LEU A 161 -8.01 -12.30 -7.39
N ALA A 162 -8.75 -11.66 -8.31
CA ALA A 162 -10.20 -11.53 -8.26
C ALA A 162 -10.97 -12.88 -8.37
N ARG A 163 -10.29 -13.96 -8.75
CA ARG A 163 -10.87 -15.30 -8.74
C ARG A 163 -10.94 -15.91 -7.32
N SER A 164 -10.10 -15.45 -6.42
CA SER A 164 -9.96 -16.03 -5.08
C SER A 164 -10.27 -15.03 -3.97
N PHE A 165 -10.20 -13.73 -4.26
CA PHE A 165 -10.36 -12.66 -3.28
C PHE A 165 -11.22 -11.54 -3.85
N ASP A 166 -11.88 -10.80 -2.96
CA ASP A 166 -12.46 -9.51 -3.33
C ASP A 166 -11.33 -8.52 -3.70
N TRP A 167 -11.33 -8.11 -4.97
CA TRP A 167 -10.28 -7.24 -5.50
C TRP A 167 -10.16 -5.91 -4.74
N HIS A 168 -11.30 -5.30 -4.42
CA HIS A 168 -11.28 -4.01 -3.72
C HIS A 168 -10.66 -4.13 -2.33
N SER A 169 -11.01 -5.19 -1.60
CA SER A 169 -10.40 -5.47 -0.30
C SER A 169 -8.89 -5.69 -0.40
N VAL A 170 -8.43 -6.44 -1.40
CA VAL A 170 -6.98 -6.68 -1.60
C VAL A 170 -6.26 -5.39 -1.99
N LEU A 171 -6.81 -4.63 -2.94
CA LEU A 171 -6.23 -3.36 -3.41
C LEU A 171 -6.14 -2.35 -2.26
N THR A 172 -7.23 -2.18 -1.52
CA THR A 172 -7.31 -1.28 -0.39
C THR A 172 -6.26 -1.60 0.67
N GLN A 173 -6.20 -2.86 1.11
CA GLN A 173 -5.21 -3.28 2.10
C GLN A 173 -3.78 -3.21 1.58
N ALA A 174 -3.55 -3.44 0.30
CA ALA A 174 -2.22 -3.39 -0.30
C ALA A 174 -1.71 -1.96 -0.50
N VAL A 175 -2.56 -1.04 -0.93
CA VAL A 175 -2.11 0.25 -1.47
C VAL A 175 -2.59 1.43 -0.62
N LEU A 176 -3.78 1.33 -0.04
CA LEU A 176 -4.47 2.46 0.59
C LEU A 176 -4.50 2.40 2.11
N LEU A 177 -4.28 1.25 2.73
CA LEU A 177 -4.40 1.12 4.19
C LEU A 177 -3.09 0.67 4.86
N PRO A 178 -2.56 1.52 5.73
CA PRO A 178 -2.86 2.93 5.88
C PRO A 178 -2.36 3.74 4.68
N PHE A 179 -3.04 4.82 4.33
CA PHE A 179 -2.62 5.71 3.25
C PHE A 179 -1.38 6.52 3.67
N ASP A 180 -0.37 6.56 2.78
CA ASP A 180 0.84 7.36 2.95
C ASP A 180 1.16 8.07 1.63
N GLY A 181 0.85 9.36 1.56
CA GLY A 181 1.02 10.18 0.36
C GLY A 181 2.43 10.10 -0.25
N PRO A 182 3.51 10.28 0.53
CA PRO A 182 4.86 10.16 0.02
C PRO A 182 5.19 8.80 -0.60
N SER A 183 4.74 7.69 0.00
CA SER A 183 4.90 6.36 -0.60
C SER A 183 4.02 6.20 -1.84
N PHE A 184 2.83 6.80 -1.85
CA PHE A 184 1.90 6.71 -2.98
C PHE A 184 2.46 7.32 -4.26
N GLU A 185 3.39 8.26 -4.16
CA GLU A 185 4.09 8.85 -5.30
C GLU A 185 5.06 7.90 -6.02
N PHE A 186 5.43 6.77 -5.39
CA PHE A 186 6.22 5.72 -6.05
C PHE A 186 5.40 4.86 -7.03
N LEU A 187 4.08 4.94 -6.97
CA LEU A 187 3.23 4.25 -7.94
C LEU A 187 3.41 4.86 -9.34
N ASP A 188 3.31 4.00 -10.34
CA ASP A 188 3.14 4.46 -11.72
C ASP A 188 1.99 5.47 -11.84
N PRO A 189 2.13 6.56 -12.61
CA PRO A 189 1.10 7.59 -12.70
C PRO A 189 -0.27 7.07 -13.16
N GLY A 190 -0.29 6.11 -14.10
CA GLY A 190 -1.53 5.45 -14.52
C GLY A 190 -2.17 4.65 -13.40
N CYS A 191 -1.35 3.90 -12.65
CA CYS A 191 -1.81 3.18 -11.46
C CYS A 191 -2.38 4.12 -10.41
N ARG A 192 -1.70 5.22 -10.10
CA ARG A 192 -2.19 6.22 -9.14
C ARG A 192 -3.56 6.75 -9.52
N THR A 193 -3.72 7.15 -10.75
CA THR A 193 -5.00 7.70 -11.25
C THR A 193 -6.12 6.70 -11.05
N ILE A 194 -5.94 5.45 -11.49
CA ILE A 194 -7.02 4.45 -11.44
C ILE A 194 -7.31 4.00 -10.01
N VAL A 195 -6.27 3.76 -9.19
CA VAL A 195 -6.45 3.40 -7.78
C VAL A 195 -7.21 4.50 -7.04
N THR A 196 -6.88 5.77 -7.29
CA THR A 196 -7.56 6.89 -6.66
C THR A 196 -9.02 6.99 -7.14
N GLN A 197 -9.29 6.82 -8.43
CA GLN A 197 -10.65 6.83 -8.97
C GLN A 197 -11.49 5.70 -8.38
N GLU A 198 -10.98 4.47 -8.33
CA GLU A 198 -11.69 3.32 -7.74
C GLU A 198 -11.96 3.56 -6.24
N ALA A 199 -10.99 4.11 -5.51
CA ALA A 199 -11.17 4.42 -4.09
C ALA A 199 -12.20 5.51 -3.85
N ILE A 200 -12.18 6.61 -4.61
CA ILE A 200 -13.15 7.70 -4.48
C ILE A 200 -14.56 7.21 -4.82
N ALA A 201 -14.71 6.43 -5.88
CA ALA A 201 -16.00 5.82 -6.22
C ALA A 201 -16.54 4.96 -5.07
N HIS A 202 -15.68 4.22 -4.36
CA HIS A 202 -16.07 3.46 -3.17
C HIS A 202 -16.45 4.36 -1.99
N VAL A 203 -15.74 5.47 -1.77
CA VAL A 203 -16.14 6.46 -0.73
C VAL A 203 -17.53 6.99 -1.02
N CYS A 204 -17.81 7.37 -2.27
CA CYS A 204 -19.12 7.90 -2.65
C CYS A 204 -20.26 6.89 -2.40
N VAL A 205 -19.99 5.57 -2.61
CA VAL A 205 -21.02 4.53 -2.47
C VAL A 205 -21.18 4.04 -1.04
N PHE A 206 -20.06 3.88 -0.30
CA PHE A 206 -20.04 3.16 0.99
C PHE A 206 -19.65 4.01 2.19
N TRP A 207 -19.35 5.29 2.03
CA TRP A 207 -18.91 6.20 3.11
C TRP A 207 -17.77 5.60 3.97
N LEU A 208 -16.69 5.21 3.31
CA LEU A 208 -15.54 4.57 3.96
C LEU A 208 -14.54 5.64 4.45
N PRO A 209 -14.51 5.96 5.75
CA PRO A 209 -13.67 7.04 6.28
C PRO A 209 -12.17 6.77 6.14
N GLU A 210 -11.78 5.52 5.99
CA GLU A 210 -10.39 5.13 5.75
C GLU A 210 -9.79 5.66 4.44
N TYR A 211 -10.63 6.08 3.49
CA TYR A 211 -10.20 6.68 2.22
C TYR A 211 -10.15 8.22 2.24
N GLU A 212 -10.61 8.83 3.31
CA GLU A 212 -10.58 10.29 3.45
C GLU A 212 -9.19 10.88 3.23
N PRO A 213 -8.09 10.32 3.78
CA PRO A 213 -6.75 10.85 3.56
C PRO A 213 -6.32 10.81 2.08
N LEU A 214 -6.77 9.80 1.32
CA LEU A 214 -6.50 9.71 -0.11
C LEU A 214 -7.29 10.77 -0.90
N ALA A 215 -8.56 10.94 -0.59
CA ALA A 215 -9.41 11.93 -1.25
C ALA A 215 -8.89 13.36 -1.03
N GLU A 216 -8.46 13.67 0.19
CA GLU A 216 -7.84 14.95 0.52
C GLU A 216 -6.50 15.14 -0.21
N TRP A 217 -5.66 14.12 -0.26
CA TRP A 217 -4.42 14.14 -1.04
C TRP A 217 -4.70 14.39 -2.53
N ALA A 218 -5.69 13.70 -3.12
CA ALA A 218 -6.06 13.88 -4.53
C ALA A 218 -6.56 15.30 -4.81
N TYR A 219 -7.34 15.88 -3.90
CA TYR A 219 -7.77 17.27 -4.00
C TYR A 219 -6.60 18.25 -3.90
N GLN A 220 -5.64 18.00 -3.02
CA GLN A 220 -4.43 18.82 -2.93
C GLN A 220 -3.57 18.73 -4.20
N GLN A 221 -3.50 17.58 -4.87
CA GLN A 221 -2.82 17.47 -6.17
C GLN A 221 -3.54 18.33 -7.23
N PHE A 222 -4.87 18.29 -7.28
CA PHE A 222 -5.65 19.15 -8.15
C PHE A 222 -5.39 20.65 -7.86
N THR A 223 -5.36 21.04 -6.60
CA THR A 223 -5.13 22.45 -6.22
C THR A 223 -3.72 22.94 -6.62
N LYS A 224 -2.71 22.05 -6.57
CA LYS A 224 -1.33 22.34 -6.96
C LYS A 224 -1.15 22.43 -8.48
N ASP A 225 -1.75 21.50 -9.19
CA ASP A 225 -1.65 21.39 -10.66
C ASP A 225 -2.98 20.90 -11.25
N PRO A 226 -3.94 21.82 -11.50
CA PRO A 226 -5.23 21.46 -12.08
C PRO A 226 -5.13 20.81 -13.46
N ALA A 227 -4.11 21.18 -14.26
CA ALA A 227 -3.92 20.65 -15.61
C ALA A 227 -3.34 19.21 -15.58
N GLY A 228 -2.58 18.87 -14.55
CA GLY A 228 -2.00 17.54 -14.39
C GLY A 228 -3.00 16.48 -13.90
N VAL A 229 -4.18 16.88 -13.42
CA VAL A 229 -5.22 15.96 -12.96
C VAL A 229 -6.19 15.63 -14.09
N SER A 230 -6.37 14.35 -14.39
CA SER A 230 -7.24 13.90 -15.47
C SER A 230 -8.70 14.34 -15.25
N LYS A 231 -9.43 14.56 -16.35
CA LYS A 231 -10.85 14.89 -16.30
C LYS A 231 -11.66 13.88 -15.48
N GLN A 232 -11.39 12.58 -15.65
CA GLN A 232 -12.08 11.52 -14.90
C GLN A 232 -11.84 11.62 -13.40
N MET A 233 -10.61 11.95 -12.98
CA MET A 233 -10.28 12.17 -11.58
C MET A 233 -11.01 13.40 -11.03
N ARG A 234 -11.06 14.49 -11.81
CA ARG A 234 -11.78 15.72 -11.44
C ARG A 234 -13.28 15.43 -11.25
N CYS A 235 -13.89 14.65 -12.15
CA CYS A 235 -15.29 14.24 -12.02
C CYS A 235 -15.53 13.40 -10.76
N ALA A 236 -14.66 12.42 -10.46
CA ALA A 236 -14.79 11.60 -9.25
C ALA A 236 -14.67 12.44 -7.97
N LEU A 237 -13.73 13.39 -7.93
CA LEU A 237 -13.61 14.33 -6.81
C LEU A 237 -14.82 15.28 -6.71
N ALA A 238 -15.38 15.68 -7.85
CA ALA A 238 -16.58 16.53 -7.90
C ALA A 238 -17.82 15.78 -7.37
N GLU A 239 -17.98 14.51 -7.72
CA GLU A 239 -19.01 13.64 -7.12
C GLU A 239 -18.85 13.56 -5.61
N LEU A 240 -17.63 13.37 -5.11
CA LEU A 240 -17.37 13.35 -3.68
C LEU A 240 -17.69 14.70 -3.00
N ALA A 241 -17.32 15.82 -3.64
CA ALA A 241 -17.64 17.17 -3.15
C ALA A 241 -19.16 17.37 -3.09
N LEU A 242 -19.88 16.91 -4.10
CA LEU A 242 -21.36 16.93 -4.14
C LEU A 242 -21.97 16.13 -2.96
N TRP A 243 -21.49 14.92 -2.73
CA TRP A 243 -21.94 14.07 -1.60
C TRP A 243 -21.71 14.72 -0.23
N ARG A 244 -20.71 15.61 -0.12
CA ARG A 244 -20.39 16.37 1.09
C ARG A 244 -21.07 17.74 1.15
N ALA A 245 -21.87 18.07 0.15
CA ALA A 245 -22.46 19.41 -0.03
C ALA A 245 -21.38 20.53 0.00
N ASP A 246 -20.20 20.25 -0.57
CA ASP A 246 -19.08 21.19 -0.67
C ASP A 246 -19.11 21.89 -2.06
N GLY A 247 -19.97 22.88 -2.19
CA GLY A 247 -20.15 23.64 -3.44
C GLY A 247 -18.88 24.36 -3.88
N VAL A 248 -18.03 24.79 -2.94
CA VAL A 248 -16.78 25.50 -3.27
C VAL A 248 -15.80 24.55 -3.97
N ARG A 249 -15.61 23.35 -3.45
CA ARG A 249 -14.77 22.33 -4.09
C ARG A 249 -15.37 21.86 -5.41
N LEU A 250 -16.69 21.67 -5.44
CA LEU A 250 -17.40 21.27 -6.66
C LEU A 250 -17.13 22.25 -7.81
N GLU A 251 -17.40 23.53 -7.60
CA GLU A 251 -17.19 24.56 -8.63
C GLU A 251 -15.71 24.65 -9.06
N ALA A 252 -14.78 24.59 -8.13
CA ALA A 252 -13.35 24.60 -8.45
C ALA A 252 -12.95 23.42 -9.36
N LEU A 253 -13.47 22.22 -9.08
CA LEU A 253 -13.20 21.00 -9.85
C LEU A 253 -13.82 21.03 -11.26
N LEU A 254 -14.95 21.70 -11.43
CA LEU A 254 -15.70 21.77 -12.67
C LEU A 254 -15.46 23.05 -13.48
N ALA A 255 -14.64 23.99 -13.01
CA ALA A 255 -14.49 25.34 -13.59
C ALA A 255 -14.25 25.33 -15.10
N ASP A 256 -13.37 24.44 -15.59
CA ASP A 256 -13.00 24.34 -17.00
C ASP A 256 -13.68 23.19 -17.74
N LEU A 257 -14.68 22.56 -17.11
CA LEU A 257 -15.40 21.45 -17.70
C LEU A 257 -16.77 21.93 -18.16
N ASP A 258 -17.00 21.85 -19.47
CA ASP A 258 -18.27 22.20 -20.12
C ASP A 258 -18.80 20.98 -20.86
N ASP A 259 -19.32 20.01 -20.10
CA ASP A 259 -19.93 18.80 -20.63
C ASP A 259 -21.19 18.40 -19.85
N GLY A 260 -21.91 17.41 -20.37
CA GLY A 260 -23.17 16.95 -19.77
C GLY A 260 -23.01 16.47 -18.33
N MET A 261 -21.85 15.93 -17.96
CA MET A 261 -21.58 15.45 -16.60
C MET A 261 -21.38 16.61 -15.62
N SER A 262 -20.58 17.59 -16.00
CA SER A 262 -20.36 18.78 -15.17
C SER A 262 -21.65 19.59 -15.00
N ALA A 263 -22.45 19.72 -16.05
CA ALA A 263 -23.78 20.35 -15.97
C ALA A 263 -24.72 19.59 -15.03
N SER A 264 -24.73 18.26 -15.08
CA SER A 264 -25.55 17.42 -14.20
C SER A 264 -25.14 17.56 -12.72
N LEU A 265 -23.83 17.56 -12.42
CA LEU A 265 -23.35 17.73 -11.05
C LEU A 265 -23.69 19.09 -10.48
N ARG A 266 -23.56 20.17 -11.28
CA ARG A 266 -24.00 21.51 -10.88
C ARG A 266 -25.51 21.59 -10.64
N ALA A 267 -26.31 20.98 -11.52
CA ALA A 267 -27.76 20.95 -11.35
C ALA A 267 -28.17 20.24 -10.05
N VAL A 268 -27.52 19.13 -9.72
CA VAL A 268 -27.80 18.42 -8.44
C VAL A 268 -27.39 19.28 -7.24
N MET A 269 -26.28 20.02 -7.31
CA MET A 269 -25.86 20.91 -6.24
C MET A 269 -26.87 22.04 -6.00
N LEU A 270 -27.35 22.66 -7.06
CA LEU A 270 -28.43 23.68 -6.95
C LEU A 270 -29.68 23.12 -6.28
N VAL A 271 -29.98 21.86 -6.53
CA VAL A 271 -31.07 21.14 -5.85
C VAL A 271 -30.81 21.04 -4.35
N ILE A 272 -29.59 20.66 -3.96
CA ILE A 272 -29.20 20.49 -2.56
C ILE A 272 -29.23 21.84 -1.83
N ASP A 273 -28.76 22.91 -2.47
CA ASP A 273 -28.75 24.26 -1.91
C ASP A 273 -30.12 24.91 -1.86
N GLY A 274 -31.14 24.27 -2.44
CA GLY A 274 -32.50 24.78 -2.47
C GLY A 274 -32.73 25.94 -3.46
N GLU A 275 -31.77 26.17 -4.33
CA GLU A 275 -31.82 27.19 -5.40
C GLU A 275 -32.60 26.69 -6.63
N TRP A 276 -33.85 26.26 -6.42
CA TRP A 276 -34.76 25.92 -7.51
C TRP A 276 -35.48 27.18 -7.99
N ALA A 277 -35.24 27.57 -9.19
CA ALA A 277 -36.12 28.51 -9.87
C ALA A 277 -36.91 27.80 -10.97
#